data_19707b79fe765aed6bc835e8e150e87c
#
_entry.id   19707b79fe765aed6bc835e8e150e87c
#
_cell.length_a   1.000
_cell.length_b   1.000
_cell.length_c   1.000
_cell.angle_alpha   90.00
_cell.angle_beta   90.00
_cell.angle_gamma   90.00
#
_symmetry.space_group_name_H-M   'P 1'
#
loop_
_entity.id
_entity.type
_entity.pdbx_description
1 polymer ?
#
loop_
_entity_poly.entity_id
_entity_poly.type
_entity_poly.pdbx_seq_one_letter_code
_entity_poly.pdbx_strand_id
1 'polypeptide(L)'
;MKVKSLFFYIILQLFFFNCDFFSSQPKKAIARIDEKFIFFEDIKDDIPSNLTKEDSTTYVKNILTKLATKHILNTKALVNLSKDEQKKLLDLVASYKNDLFSYSYQEKMVRSLMDTIISEDEIEMYYRNNNLNFKLNQDLVKARYIKINSDNYNISDIRSRFKRFNNKDMIFLDSISLQFTSFSFNDSTWVNKDLFFSRIPDLKNYVKNNIVKKSLFYQIEDSSNLYLIKINKSIFRNDLAPLDYIKPTLKQILLNKKKLEFVSNFEKDLIINALQNKELEFYEDN
;
A
#
# COMPACT_ATOMS: atom_id res chain seq x y z
N MET A 1 -20.24 -67.26 38.94
CA MET A 1 -20.74 -65.96 39.47
C MET A 1 -19.65 -64.92 39.76
N LYS A 2 -18.36 -65.22 39.84
CA LYS A 2 -17.30 -64.25 40.17
C LYS A 2 -16.79 -63.38 39.01
N VAL A 3 -16.95 -63.80 37.77
CA VAL A 3 -16.46 -63.04 36.58
C VAL A 3 -17.38 -61.87 36.20
N LYS A 4 -18.70 -62.00 36.39
CA LYS A 4 -19.65 -60.91 36.11
C LYS A 4 -19.57 -59.73 37.08
N SER A 5 -19.14 -60.01 38.34
CA SER A 5 -18.95 -58.98 39.34
C SER A 5 -17.67 -58.14 39.07
N LEU A 6 -16.61 -58.78 38.57
CA LEU A 6 -15.34 -58.11 38.26
C LEU A 6 -15.52 -57.17 37.04
N PHE A 7 -16.32 -57.56 36.05
CA PHE A 7 -16.60 -56.76 34.86
C PHE A 7 -17.44 -55.51 35.20
N PHE A 8 -18.34 -55.61 36.15
CA PHE A 8 -19.15 -54.50 36.63
C PHE A 8 -18.31 -53.49 37.42
N TYR A 9 -17.33 -53.90 38.16
CA TYR A 9 -16.40 -53.00 38.91
C TYR A 9 -15.46 -52.25 37.94
N ILE A 10 -15.02 -52.89 36.87
CA ILE A 10 -14.15 -52.25 35.85
C ILE A 10 -14.93 -51.18 35.04
N ILE A 11 -16.18 -51.41 34.72
CA ILE A 11 -17.05 -50.45 34.04
C ILE A 11 -17.36 -49.26 34.98
N LEU A 12 -17.54 -49.48 36.29
CA LEU A 12 -17.83 -48.42 37.24
C LEU A 12 -16.61 -47.47 37.48
N GLN A 13 -15.38 -48.00 37.36
CA GLN A 13 -14.18 -47.18 37.46
C GLN A 13 -13.92 -46.31 36.22
N LEU A 14 -14.42 -46.65 35.01
CA LEU A 14 -14.31 -45.87 33.81
C LEU A 14 -15.19 -44.58 33.80
N PHE A 15 -16.20 -44.51 34.67
CA PHE A 15 -17.05 -43.32 34.84
C PHE A 15 -16.43 -42.21 35.73
N PHE A 16 -15.37 -42.48 36.47
CA PHE A 16 -14.76 -41.49 37.36
C PHE A 16 -13.58 -40.72 36.74
N PHE A 17 -13.15 -41.05 35.49
CA PHE A 17 -12.03 -40.40 34.83
C PHE A 17 -12.41 -39.27 33.82
N ASN A 18 -13.67 -38.90 33.77
CA ASN A 18 -14.12 -37.87 32.81
C ASN A 18 -14.52 -36.52 33.44
N CYS A 19 -13.78 -36.07 34.47
CA CYS A 19 -14.12 -34.78 35.12
C CYS A 19 -12.96 -33.80 35.20
N ASP A 20 -11.97 -33.87 34.30
CA ASP A 20 -10.89 -32.87 34.26
C ASP A 20 -10.63 -32.32 32.85
N PHE A 21 -11.67 -32.29 32.04
CA PHE A 21 -11.55 -31.68 30.73
C PHE A 21 -12.32 -30.32 30.74
N PHE A 22 -11.56 -29.24 30.71
CA PHE A 22 -12.02 -27.86 30.63
C PHE A 22 -12.23 -27.09 31.95
N SER A 23 -11.19 -26.97 32.76
CA SER A 23 -11.10 -25.83 33.64
C SER A 23 -10.45 -24.66 32.91
N SER A 24 -11.08 -24.13 31.89
CA SER A 24 -10.80 -22.74 31.48
C SER A 24 -11.15 -21.87 32.70
N GLN A 25 -10.17 -21.24 33.31
CA GLN A 25 -10.43 -20.28 34.39
C GLN A 25 -11.50 -19.31 33.91
N PRO A 26 -12.54 -19.03 34.70
CA PRO A 26 -13.59 -18.11 34.26
C PRO A 26 -12.94 -16.78 33.90
N LYS A 27 -13.05 -16.38 32.65
CA LYS A 27 -12.50 -15.10 32.17
C LYS A 27 -13.05 -14.00 33.07
N LYS A 28 -12.16 -13.29 33.76
CA LYS A 28 -12.57 -12.19 34.65
C LYS A 28 -13.00 -11.02 33.78
N ALA A 29 -14.29 -10.67 33.83
CA ALA A 29 -14.80 -9.50 33.16
C ALA A 29 -14.13 -8.24 33.75
N ILE A 30 -13.71 -7.31 32.87
CA ILE A 30 -13.10 -6.04 33.25
C ILE A 30 -14.15 -4.92 33.39
N ALA A 31 -15.32 -5.08 32.78
CA ALA A 31 -16.47 -4.18 32.93
C ALA A 31 -17.77 -4.91 32.62
N ARG A 32 -18.88 -4.30 33.01
CA ARG A 32 -20.22 -4.66 32.59
C ARG A 32 -20.98 -3.40 32.17
N ILE A 33 -21.63 -3.47 31.00
CA ILE A 33 -22.49 -2.40 30.46
C ILE A 33 -23.87 -3.03 30.25
N ASP A 34 -24.83 -2.64 31.07
CA ASP A 34 -26.12 -3.32 31.22
C ASP A 34 -25.92 -4.83 31.50
N GLU A 35 -26.41 -5.71 30.64
CA GLU A 35 -26.27 -7.16 30.76
C GLU A 35 -25.03 -7.72 30.07
N LYS A 36 -24.28 -6.90 29.31
CA LYS A 36 -23.13 -7.32 28.55
C LYS A 36 -21.82 -7.22 29.34
N PHE A 37 -21.15 -8.32 29.58
CA PHE A 37 -19.82 -8.35 30.15
C PHE A 37 -18.78 -8.03 29.07
N ILE A 38 -17.76 -7.26 29.41
CA ILE A 38 -16.61 -6.92 28.59
C ILE A 38 -15.39 -7.59 29.20
N PHE A 39 -14.65 -8.31 28.39
CA PHE A 39 -13.41 -8.98 28.77
C PHE A 39 -12.21 -8.23 28.21
N PHE A 40 -11.04 -8.43 28.76
CA PHE A 40 -9.81 -7.80 28.28
C PHE A 40 -9.51 -8.14 26.82
N GLU A 41 -9.79 -9.37 26.41
CA GLU A 41 -9.63 -9.86 25.06
C GLU A 41 -10.46 -9.10 24.01
N ASP A 42 -11.59 -8.53 24.44
CA ASP A 42 -12.48 -7.78 23.55
C ASP A 42 -11.91 -6.41 23.16
N ILE A 43 -10.93 -5.91 23.94
CA ILE A 43 -10.34 -4.58 23.74
C ILE A 43 -8.81 -4.60 23.59
N LYS A 44 -8.15 -5.74 23.69
CA LYS A 44 -6.68 -5.86 23.68
C LYS A 44 -6.04 -5.30 22.41
N ASP A 45 -6.71 -5.47 21.26
CA ASP A 45 -6.20 -5.04 19.95
C ASP A 45 -6.29 -3.51 19.77
N ASP A 46 -7.10 -2.84 20.60
CA ASP A 46 -7.22 -1.38 20.65
C ASP A 46 -6.18 -0.73 21.58
N ILE A 47 -5.40 -1.54 22.33
CA ILE A 47 -4.44 -1.04 23.31
C ILE A 47 -3.02 -1.04 22.70
N PRO A 48 -2.34 0.13 22.61
CA PRO A 48 -0.96 0.21 22.17
C PRO A 48 -0.02 -0.62 23.06
N SER A 49 0.92 -1.35 22.45
CA SER A 49 1.83 -2.27 23.16
C SER A 49 2.96 -1.59 23.95
N ASN A 50 3.16 -0.27 23.77
CA ASN A 50 4.28 0.50 24.31
C ASN A 50 3.90 1.40 25.52
N LEU A 51 2.75 1.14 26.17
CA LEU A 51 2.27 1.92 27.31
C LEU A 51 2.90 1.47 28.62
N THR A 52 3.12 2.41 29.54
CA THR A 52 3.41 2.07 30.94
C THR A 52 2.19 1.41 31.60
N LYS A 53 2.37 0.75 32.74
CA LYS A 53 1.27 0.09 33.46
C LYS A 53 0.17 1.09 33.88
N GLU A 54 0.55 2.30 34.29
CA GLU A 54 -0.38 3.35 34.69
C GLU A 54 -1.14 3.93 33.50
N ASP A 55 -0.41 4.20 32.41
CA ASP A 55 -1.00 4.68 31.15
C ASP A 55 -1.97 3.65 30.56
N SER A 56 -1.58 2.35 30.59
CA SER A 56 -2.44 1.26 30.12
C SER A 56 -3.75 1.19 30.91
N THR A 57 -3.70 1.36 32.24
CA THR A 57 -4.92 1.36 33.07
C THR A 57 -5.83 2.52 32.71
N THR A 58 -5.26 3.69 32.53
CA THR A 58 -6.00 4.90 32.13
C THR A 58 -6.59 4.75 30.73
N TYR A 59 -5.81 4.17 29.82
CA TYR A 59 -6.25 3.91 28.43
C TYR A 59 -7.42 2.93 28.36
N VAL A 60 -7.32 1.80 29.09
CA VAL A 60 -8.41 0.82 29.24
C VAL A 60 -9.68 1.48 29.79
N LYS A 61 -9.57 2.30 30.84
CA LYS A 61 -10.72 3.03 31.40
C LYS A 61 -11.37 3.95 30.37
N ASN A 62 -10.58 4.63 29.55
CA ASN A 62 -11.08 5.51 28.49
C ASN A 62 -11.81 4.71 27.39
N ILE A 63 -11.28 3.56 26.97
CA ILE A 63 -11.96 2.67 26.02
C ILE A 63 -13.30 2.21 26.60
N LEU A 64 -13.30 1.71 27.83
CA LEU A 64 -14.52 1.23 28.49
C LEU A 64 -15.56 2.35 28.64
N THR A 65 -15.12 3.56 29.00
CA THR A 65 -16.02 4.74 29.09
C THR A 65 -16.62 5.06 27.72
N LYS A 66 -15.81 5.03 26.65
CA LYS A 66 -16.28 5.27 25.28
C LYS A 66 -17.29 4.21 24.83
N LEU A 67 -17.02 2.93 25.13
CA LEU A 67 -17.93 1.82 24.80
C LEU A 67 -19.25 1.95 25.57
N ALA A 68 -19.19 2.26 26.88
CA ALA A 68 -20.38 2.50 27.72
C ALA A 68 -21.20 3.67 27.20
N THR A 69 -20.56 4.80 26.91
CA THR A 69 -21.26 5.98 26.36
C THR A 69 -21.97 5.65 25.06
N LYS A 70 -21.27 4.95 24.12
CA LYS A 70 -21.85 4.52 22.84
C LYS A 70 -23.05 3.59 23.03
N HIS A 71 -22.96 2.65 23.97
CA HIS A 71 -24.05 1.72 24.28
C HIS A 71 -25.28 2.47 24.86
N ILE A 72 -25.02 3.33 25.87
CA ILE A 72 -26.11 4.13 26.52
C ILE A 72 -26.78 5.05 25.50
N LEU A 73 -26.02 5.74 24.65
CA LEU A 73 -26.57 6.59 23.58
C LEU A 73 -27.43 5.78 22.60
N ASN A 74 -26.97 4.59 22.20
CA ASN A 74 -27.72 3.71 21.32
C ASN A 74 -29.03 3.26 21.97
N THR A 75 -29.01 2.83 23.25
CA THR A 75 -30.22 2.46 24.01
C THR A 75 -31.19 3.62 24.11
N LYS A 76 -30.68 4.85 24.40
CA LYS A 76 -31.49 6.04 24.41
C LYS A 76 -32.08 6.42 23.07
N ALA A 77 -31.31 6.24 21.98
CA ALA A 77 -31.77 6.47 20.62
C ALA A 77 -32.95 5.54 20.27
N LEU A 78 -32.86 4.25 20.60
CA LEU A 78 -33.93 3.27 20.34
C LEU A 78 -35.23 3.60 21.04
N VAL A 79 -35.18 4.33 22.18
CA VAL A 79 -36.39 4.74 22.94
C VAL A 79 -36.91 6.11 22.46
N ASN A 80 -36.03 7.04 22.10
CA ASN A 80 -36.38 8.43 21.86
C ASN A 80 -36.58 8.80 20.39
N LEU A 81 -35.99 8.01 19.45
CA LEU A 81 -36.27 8.23 18.05
C LEU A 81 -37.62 7.66 17.62
N SER A 82 -38.30 8.38 16.75
CA SER A 82 -39.57 7.91 16.17
C SER A 82 -39.36 6.62 15.34
N LYS A 83 -40.44 5.89 15.15
CA LYS A 83 -40.39 4.65 14.32
C LYS A 83 -39.93 4.91 12.89
N ASP A 84 -40.30 6.06 12.32
CA ASP A 84 -39.85 6.43 10.95
C ASP A 84 -38.36 6.75 10.89
N GLU A 85 -37.83 7.44 11.91
CA GLU A 85 -36.38 7.68 11.99
C GLU A 85 -35.60 6.37 12.18
N GLN A 86 -36.07 5.49 13.07
CA GLN A 86 -35.44 4.19 13.27
C GLN A 86 -35.47 3.37 11.97
N LYS A 87 -36.61 3.35 11.24
CA LYS A 87 -36.74 2.65 9.96
C LYS A 87 -35.76 3.18 8.94
N LYS A 88 -35.65 4.52 8.76
CA LYS A 88 -34.68 5.12 7.84
C LYS A 88 -33.25 4.71 8.16
N LEU A 89 -32.88 4.68 9.43
CA LEU A 89 -31.53 4.24 9.85
C LEU A 89 -31.28 2.76 9.56
N LEU A 90 -32.28 1.90 9.81
CA LEU A 90 -32.18 0.47 9.49
C LEU A 90 -32.09 0.22 7.98
N ASP A 91 -32.85 0.97 7.18
CA ASP A 91 -32.79 0.89 5.71
C ASP A 91 -31.39 1.30 5.20
N LEU A 92 -30.78 2.35 5.77
CA LEU A 92 -29.41 2.74 5.46
C LEU A 92 -28.40 1.65 5.83
N VAL A 93 -28.54 1.03 7.00
CA VAL A 93 -27.68 -0.09 7.42
C VAL A 93 -27.83 -1.27 6.49
N ALA A 94 -29.07 -1.62 6.10
CA ALA A 94 -29.34 -2.70 5.17
C ALA A 94 -28.73 -2.45 3.78
N SER A 95 -28.92 -1.24 3.24
CA SER A 95 -28.28 -0.82 1.97
C SER A 95 -26.76 -0.93 2.05
N TYR A 96 -26.15 -0.32 3.06
CA TYR A 96 -24.69 -0.37 3.24
C TYR A 96 -24.15 -1.81 3.38
N LYS A 97 -24.86 -2.66 4.11
CA LYS A 97 -24.53 -4.09 4.19
C LYS A 97 -24.53 -4.74 2.82
N ASN A 98 -25.57 -4.53 2.01
CA ASN A 98 -25.68 -5.10 0.67
C ASN A 98 -24.55 -4.59 -0.23
N ASP A 99 -24.24 -3.30 -0.19
CA ASP A 99 -23.15 -2.69 -0.96
C ASP A 99 -21.79 -3.29 -0.59
N LEU A 100 -21.52 -3.49 0.70
CA LEU A 100 -20.28 -4.13 1.19
C LEU A 100 -20.14 -5.57 0.69
N PHE A 101 -21.23 -6.37 0.75
CA PHE A 101 -21.21 -7.76 0.30
C PHE A 101 -21.03 -7.83 -1.23
N SER A 102 -21.78 -7.01 -1.97
CA SER A 102 -21.67 -6.94 -3.44
C SER A 102 -20.28 -6.55 -3.87
N TYR A 103 -19.74 -5.47 -3.31
CA TYR A 103 -18.37 -5.02 -3.57
C TYR A 103 -17.33 -6.09 -3.22
N SER A 104 -17.46 -6.72 -2.05
CA SER A 104 -16.52 -7.76 -1.61
C SER A 104 -16.55 -8.97 -2.54
N TYR A 105 -17.72 -9.33 -3.05
CA TYR A 105 -17.88 -10.41 -4.02
C TYR A 105 -17.25 -10.04 -5.37
N GLN A 106 -17.52 -8.84 -5.89
CA GLN A 106 -16.90 -8.35 -7.12
C GLN A 106 -15.37 -8.35 -7.01
N GLU A 107 -14.81 -7.84 -5.91
CA GLU A 107 -13.34 -7.84 -5.67
C GLU A 107 -12.77 -9.26 -5.61
N LYS A 108 -13.51 -10.21 -5.03
CA LYS A 108 -13.12 -11.63 -5.04
C LYS A 108 -13.09 -12.19 -6.46
N MET A 109 -14.09 -11.87 -7.29
CA MET A 109 -14.16 -12.33 -8.69
C MET A 109 -13.03 -11.69 -9.53
N VAL A 110 -12.78 -10.39 -9.36
CA VAL A 110 -11.65 -9.70 -9.99
C VAL A 110 -10.33 -10.40 -9.66
N ARG A 111 -10.07 -10.67 -8.39
CA ARG A 111 -8.80 -11.34 -7.98
C ARG A 111 -8.64 -12.76 -8.51
N SER A 112 -9.74 -13.49 -8.69
CA SER A 112 -9.69 -14.90 -9.05
C SER A 112 -9.75 -15.15 -10.56
N LEU A 113 -10.39 -14.27 -11.33
CA LEU A 113 -10.71 -14.52 -12.74
C LEU A 113 -10.14 -13.49 -13.71
N MET A 114 -9.81 -12.26 -13.24
CA MET A 114 -9.30 -11.23 -14.13
C MET A 114 -7.86 -11.53 -14.56
N ASP A 115 -7.60 -11.45 -15.87
CA ASP A 115 -6.23 -11.42 -16.38
C ASP A 115 -5.54 -10.12 -16.02
N THR A 116 -4.45 -10.22 -15.25
CA THR A 116 -3.63 -9.07 -14.80
C THR A 116 -2.41 -8.83 -15.67
N ILE A 117 -2.21 -9.63 -16.72
CA ILE A 117 -1.05 -9.49 -17.62
C ILE A 117 -1.31 -8.32 -18.55
N ILE A 118 -0.39 -7.36 -18.56
CA ILE A 118 -0.35 -6.26 -19.52
C ILE A 118 0.91 -6.45 -20.35
N SER A 119 0.72 -6.65 -21.66
CA SER A 119 1.83 -6.82 -22.59
C SER A 119 2.52 -5.49 -22.90
N GLU A 120 3.76 -5.58 -23.37
CA GLU A 120 4.51 -4.41 -23.84
C GLU A 120 3.80 -3.71 -25.02
N ASP A 121 3.21 -4.49 -25.93
CA ASP A 121 2.49 -3.97 -27.08
C ASP A 121 1.25 -3.17 -26.66
N GLU A 122 0.50 -3.64 -25.64
CA GLU A 122 -0.62 -2.89 -25.08
C GLU A 122 -0.19 -1.55 -24.51
N ILE A 123 0.94 -1.54 -23.78
CA ILE A 123 1.51 -0.30 -23.19
C ILE A 123 1.91 0.67 -24.29
N GLU A 124 2.66 0.19 -25.30
CA GLU A 124 3.09 1.05 -26.42
C GLU A 124 1.93 1.58 -27.25
N MET A 125 0.96 0.74 -27.57
CA MET A 125 -0.23 1.14 -28.31
C MET A 125 -1.02 2.19 -27.55
N TYR A 126 -1.23 1.98 -26.26
CA TYR A 126 -1.95 2.94 -25.41
C TYR A 126 -1.20 4.28 -25.34
N TYR A 127 0.13 4.23 -25.18
CA TYR A 127 0.95 5.44 -25.18
C TYR A 127 0.85 6.20 -26.50
N ARG A 128 1.01 5.53 -27.65
CA ARG A 128 0.93 6.16 -28.98
C ARG A 128 -0.41 6.87 -29.20
N ASN A 129 -1.49 6.22 -28.79
CA ASN A 129 -2.84 6.74 -28.98
C ASN A 129 -3.22 7.88 -28.02
N ASN A 130 -2.52 8.01 -26.89
CA ASN A 130 -2.87 8.93 -25.81
C ASN A 130 -1.71 9.83 -25.36
N ASN A 131 -0.60 9.90 -26.10
CA ASN A 131 0.65 10.54 -25.67
C ASN A 131 0.47 12.01 -25.29
N LEU A 132 -0.44 12.75 -25.95
CA LEU A 132 -0.73 14.15 -25.67
C LEU A 132 -1.26 14.38 -24.25
N ASN A 133 -1.80 13.35 -23.61
CA ASN A 133 -2.27 13.39 -22.22
C ASN A 133 -1.14 13.23 -21.19
N PHE A 134 0.05 12.79 -21.64
CA PHE A 134 1.17 12.49 -20.78
C PHE A 134 2.26 13.54 -20.85
N LYS A 135 1.90 14.78 -20.48
CA LYS A 135 2.86 15.86 -20.34
C LYS A 135 3.49 15.84 -18.96
N LEU A 136 4.78 16.13 -18.92
CA LEU A 136 5.53 16.22 -17.65
C LEU A 136 5.06 17.41 -16.82
N ASN A 137 4.86 17.20 -15.53
CA ASN A 137 4.62 18.25 -14.53
C ASN A 137 5.89 18.77 -13.86
N GLN A 138 7.06 18.19 -14.23
CA GLN A 138 8.36 18.47 -13.65
C GLN A 138 9.48 18.21 -14.67
N ASP A 139 10.65 18.81 -14.44
CA ASP A 139 11.83 18.52 -15.24
C ASP A 139 12.45 17.18 -14.85
N LEU A 140 12.90 16.40 -15.84
CA LEU A 140 13.56 15.12 -15.66
C LEU A 140 14.96 15.14 -16.23
N VAL A 141 15.86 14.39 -15.60
CA VAL A 141 17.23 14.20 -16.08
C VAL A 141 17.62 12.72 -16.03
N LYS A 142 18.43 12.29 -17.01
CA LYS A 142 19.26 11.09 -16.93
C LYS A 142 20.67 11.55 -16.63
N ALA A 143 21.16 11.33 -15.41
CA ALA A 143 22.40 11.93 -14.93
C ALA A 143 23.10 11.05 -13.91
N ARG A 144 24.43 11.15 -13.87
CA ARG A 144 25.29 10.50 -12.87
C ARG A 144 26.14 11.54 -12.15
N TYR A 145 26.57 11.24 -10.92
CA TYR A 145 27.48 12.08 -10.17
C TYR A 145 28.38 11.30 -9.23
N ILE A 146 29.51 11.93 -8.88
CA ILE A 146 30.39 11.54 -7.78
C ILE A 146 30.62 12.80 -6.93
N LYS A 147 30.53 12.65 -5.60
CA LYS A 147 31.06 13.57 -4.61
C LYS A 147 32.26 12.91 -3.93
N ILE A 148 33.43 13.54 -3.97
CA ILE A 148 34.65 13.00 -3.42
C ILE A 148 35.42 14.14 -2.71
N ASN A 149 36.22 13.79 -1.70
CA ASN A 149 37.09 14.77 -1.04
C ASN A 149 38.08 15.34 -2.05
N SER A 150 38.29 16.67 -2.03
CA SER A 150 39.23 17.39 -2.91
C SER A 150 40.69 16.96 -2.73
N ASP A 151 41.06 16.37 -1.59
CA ASP A 151 42.41 15.90 -1.30
C ASP A 151 42.69 14.48 -1.81
N ASN A 152 41.76 13.84 -2.49
CA ASN A 152 41.94 12.49 -3.01
C ASN A 152 43.02 12.46 -4.09
N TYR A 153 44.04 11.62 -3.90
CA TYR A 153 45.19 11.51 -4.82
C TYR A 153 44.84 10.95 -6.22
N ASN A 154 43.73 10.30 -6.38
CA ASN A 154 43.31 9.66 -7.66
C ASN A 154 42.33 10.52 -8.49
N ILE A 155 42.08 11.77 -8.14
CA ILE A 155 41.08 12.64 -8.79
C ILE A 155 41.24 12.67 -10.32
N SER A 156 42.46 12.76 -10.84
CA SER A 156 42.70 12.82 -12.30
C SER A 156 42.22 11.56 -13.03
N ASP A 157 42.52 10.38 -12.49
CA ASP A 157 42.08 9.10 -13.08
C ASP A 157 40.56 8.92 -12.91
N ILE A 158 40.02 9.22 -11.72
CA ILE A 158 38.58 9.17 -11.45
C ILE A 158 37.82 10.07 -12.43
N ARG A 159 38.28 11.30 -12.64
CA ARG A 159 37.68 12.26 -13.58
C ARG A 159 37.69 11.74 -15.02
N SER A 160 38.82 11.20 -15.46
CA SER A 160 38.98 10.69 -16.81
C SER A 160 38.07 9.51 -17.08
N ARG A 161 37.98 8.57 -16.13
CA ARG A 161 37.09 7.41 -16.19
C ARG A 161 35.62 7.80 -16.09
N PHE A 162 35.27 8.71 -15.19
CA PHE A 162 33.90 9.23 -15.04
C PHE A 162 33.42 9.92 -16.33
N LYS A 163 34.29 10.65 -17.04
CA LYS A 163 33.95 11.26 -18.34
C LYS A 163 33.70 10.21 -19.40
N ARG A 164 34.58 9.23 -19.55
CA ARG A 164 34.54 8.19 -20.58
C ARG A 164 33.43 7.17 -20.29
N PHE A 165 33.35 6.68 -19.06
CA PHE A 165 32.32 5.83 -18.48
C PHE A 165 31.91 4.62 -19.32
N ASN A 166 32.89 3.90 -19.87
CA ASN A 166 32.67 2.60 -20.48
C ASN A 166 32.56 1.49 -19.41
N ASN A 167 32.25 0.27 -19.79
CA ASN A 167 32.08 -0.83 -18.83
C ASN A 167 33.29 -1.06 -17.91
N LYS A 168 34.52 -0.92 -18.44
CA LYS A 168 35.74 -1.04 -17.63
C LYS A 168 35.90 0.10 -16.64
N ASP A 169 35.54 1.31 -17.06
CA ASP A 169 35.57 2.49 -16.20
C ASP A 169 34.52 2.41 -15.09
N MET A 170 33.34 1.93 -15.42
CA MET A 170 32.25 1.74 -14.44
C MET A 170 32.66 0.71 -13.37
N ILE A 171 33.19 -0.45 -13.78
CA ILE A 171 33.68 -1.49 -12.85
C ILE A 171 34.79 -0.92 -11.96
N PHE A 172 35.71 -0.16 -12.51
CA PHE A 172 36.78 0.46 -11.74
C PHE A 172 36.22 1.48 -10.73
N LEU A 173 35.36 2.40 -11.17
CA LEU A 173 34.76 3.40 -10.29
C LEU A 173 33.91 2.77 -9.17
N ASP A 174 33.20 1.70 -9.48
CA ASP A 174 32.46 0.93 -8.50
C ASP A 174 33.37 0.27 -7.47
N SER A 175 34.48 -0.33 -7.91
CA SER A 175 35.46 -0.96 -7.01
C SER A 175 36.11 -0.02 -5.99
N ILE A 176 36.19 1.28 -6.31
CA ILE A 176 36.73 2.31 -5.42
C ILE A 176 35.64 3.19 -4.78
N SER A 177 34.40 2.80 -4.92
CA SER A 177 33.23 3.62 -4.50
C SER A 177 33.22 3.99 -3.02
N LEU A 178 33.89 3.22 -2.16
CA LEU A 178 34.10 3.53 -0.73
C LEU A 178 34.91 4.82 -0.50
N GLN A 179 35.64 5.28 -1.51
CA GLN A 179 36.36 6.56 -1.43
C GLN A 179 35.46 7.76 -1.73
N PHE A 180 34.24 7.53 -2.21
CA PHE A 180 33.30 8.59 -2.54
C PHE A 180 32.41 8.92 -1.35
N THR A 181 32.24 10.18 -1.08
CA THR A 181 31.31 10.65 -0.04
C THR A 181 29.85 10.34 -0.43
N SER A 182 29.55 10.47 -1.72
CA SER A 182 28.26 10.10 -2.30
C SER A 182 28.40 9.95 -3.81
N PHE A 183 27.63 9.05 -4.40
CA PHE A 183 27.64 8.85 -5.85
C PHE A 183 26.33 8.24 -6.36
N SER A 184 26.12 8.36 -7.66
CA SER A 184 25.12 7.60 -8.41
C SER A 184 25.65 7.37 -9.82
N PHE A 185 25.74 6.12 -10.23
CA PHE A 185 26.19 5.73 -11.57
C PHE A 185 25.05 5.38 -12.51
N ASN A 186 23.82 5.33 -12.00
CA ASN A 186 22.65 5.06 -12.83
C ASN A 186 22.22 6.32 -13.58
N ASP A 187 22.70 6.47 -14.81
CA ASP A 187 22.35 7.55 -15.73
C ASP A 187 21.44 7.10 -16.88
N SER A 188 20.88 5.90 -16.78
CA SER A 188 19.91 5.34 -17.73
C SER A 188 18.46 5.61 -17.33
N THR A 189 18.19 5.85 -16.05
CA THR A 189 16.87 6.06 -15.51
C THR A 189 16.53 7.55 -15.40
N TRP A 190 15.30 7.91 -15.71
CA TRP A 190 14.80 9.27 -15.50
C TRP A 190 14.56 9.53 -14.03
N VAL A 191 15.08 10.64 -13.54
CA VAL A 191 14.86 11.12 -12.17
C VAL A 191 14.42 12.59 -12.21
N ASN A 192 13.64 12.98 -11.19
CA ASN A 192 13.28 14.38 -11.03
C ASN A 192 14.54 15.23 -10.87
N LYS A 193 14.64 16.33 -11.62
CA LYS A 193 15.80 17.23 -11.61
C LYS A 193 16.08 17.79 -10.21
N ASP A 194 15.06 18.27 -9.52
CA ASP A 194 15.24 18.91 -8.21
C ASP A 194 15.66 17.87 -7.15
N LEU A 195 15.10 16.66 -7.24
CA LEU A 195 15.51 15.53 -6.37
C LEU A 195 16.94 15.09 -6.66
N PHE A 196 17.37 15.06 -7.91
CA PHE A 196 18.76 14.75 -8.26
C PHE A 196 19.72 15.78 -7.66
N PHE A 197 19.42 17.06 -7.84
CA PHE A 197 20.27 18.13 -7.34
C PHE A 197 20.17 18.39 -5.84
N SER A 198 19.12 17.95 -5.15
CA SER A 198 19.05 18.00 -3.70
C SER A 198 20.11 17.14 -3.00
N ARG A 199 20.60 16.12 -3.71
CA ARG A 199 21.72 15.26 -3.25
C ARG A 199 23.10 15.93 -3.39
N ILE A 200 23.14 17.08 -4.06
CA ILE A 200 24.34 17.86 -4.35
C ILE A 200 24.06 19.32 -3.94
N PRO A 201 24.06 19.62 -2.63
CA PRO A 201 23.48 20.86 -2.08
C PRO A 201 24.10 22.14 -2.62
N ASP A 202 25.40 22.16 -2.88
CA ASP A 202 26.12 23.37 -3.30
C ASP A 202 25.82 23.76 -4.77
N LEU A 203 25.22 22.86 -5.53
CA LEU A 203 24.79 23.13 -6.90
C LEU A 203 23.46 23.88 -7.01
N LYS A 204 22.67 23.95 -5.96
CA LYS A 204 21.32 24.52 -6.00
C LYS A 204 21.27 25.95 -6.55
N ASN A 205 22.27 26.76 -6.28
CA ASN A 205 22.35 28.16 -6.72
C ASN A 205 22.95 28.30 -8.13
N TYR A 206 23.90 27.48 -8.50
CA TYR A 206 24.59 27.52 -9.78
C TYR A 206 23.76 26.90 -10.92
N VAL A 207 22.99 25.88 -10.58
CA VAL A 207 22.23 25.05 -11.54
C VAL A 207 20.96 25.73 -12.05
N LYS A 208 20.38 26.65 -11.28
CA LYS A 208 19.10 27.29 -11.62
C LYS A 208 19.05 27.94 -12.99
N ASN A 209 20.19 28.32 -13.57
CA ASN A 209 20.18 29.17 -14.75
C ASN A 209 20.72 28.58 -16.06
N ASN A 210 21.57 27.52 -16.07
CA ASN A 210 22.25 27.13 -17.32
C ASN A 210 22.56 25.63 -17.56
N ILE A 211 22.46 24.76 -16.59
CA ILE A 211 23.07 23.41 -16.66
C ILE A 211 22.27 22.38 -17.46
N VAL A 212 20.97 22.52 -17.55
CA VAL A 212 20.08 21.43 -18.00
C VAL A 212 19.90 21.39 -19.51
N LYS A 213 20.33 22.41 -20.25
CA LYS A 213 20.04 22.56 -21.69
C LYS A 213 20.93 21.75 -22.63
N LYS A 214 22.01 21.14 -22.16
CA LYS A 214 22.92 20.33 -22.99
C LYS A 214 23.47 19.14 -22.22
N SER A 215 23.73 18.02 -22.90
CA SER A 215 24.42 16.86 -22.38
C SER A 215 25.88 17.22 -22.00
N LEU A 216 26.09 17.77 -20.81
CA LEU A 216 27.37 18.36 -20.40
C LEU A 216 27.95 17.64 -19.19
N PHE A 217 29.28 17.69 -19.11
CA PHE A 217 30.06 17.33 -17.94
C PHE A 217 30.36 18.59 -17.13
N TYR A 218 30.14 18.52 -15.83
CA TYR A 218 30.43 19.59 -14.87
C TYR A 218 31.40 19.09 -13.81
N GLN A 219 32.30 19.96 -13.45
CA GLN A 219 33.17 19.81 -12.31
C GLN A 219 32.99 21.05 -11.44
N ILE A 220 32.68 20.85 -10.18
CA ILE A 220 32.48 21.90 -9.20
C ILE A 220 33.25 21.52 -7.95
N GLU A 221 33.89 22.48 -7.35
CA GLU A 221 34.65 22.33 -6.10
C GLU A 221 34.06 23.25 -5.05
N ASP A 222 33.91 22.76 -3.84
CA ASP A 222 33.76 23.56 -2.63
C ASP A 222 35.05 23.48 -1.79
N SER A 223 35.04 23.99 -0.56
CA SER A 223 36.19 23.99 0.31
C SER A 223 36.75 22.60 0.65
N SER A 224 36.00 21.54 0.50
CA SER A 224 36.35 20.19 0.96
C SER A 224 36.03 19.07 -0.06
N ASN A 225 35.20 19.35 -1.05
CA ASN A 225 34.72 18.34 -1.96
C ASN A 225 34.80 18.75 -3.42
N LEU A 226 35.03 17.75 -4.26
CA LEU A 226 34.89 17.81 -5.69
C LEU A 226 33.62 17.08 -6.12
N TYR A 227 32.83 17.75 -6.94
CA TYR A 227 31.63 17.18 -7.56
C TYR A 227 31.88 16.97 -9.06
N LEU A 228 31.76 15.75 -9.52
CA LEU A 228 31.76 15.37 -10.93
C LEU A 228 30.33 15.01 -11.31
N ILE A 229 29.77 15.70 -12.31
CA ILE A 229 28.41 15.51 -12.73
C ILE A 229 28.34 15.36 -14.24
N LYS A 230 27.62 14.37 -14.73
CA LYS A 230 27.32 14.20 -16.13
C LYS A 230 25.82 14.12 -16.32
N ILE A 231 25.28 15.03 -17.12
CA ILE A 231 23.88 14.97 -17.56
C ILE A 231 23.88 14.39 -18.98
N ASN A 232 23.23 13.25 -19.15
CA ASN A 232 23.14 12.60 -20.44
C ASN A 232 21.93 13.10 -21.24
N LYS A 233 20.77 13.25 -20.59
CA LYS A 233 19.55 13.74 -21.21
C LYS A 233 18.75 14.58 -20.21
N SER A 234 17.98 15.53 -20.75
CA SER A 234 17.06 16.35 -19.98
C SER A 234 15.76 16.50 -20.76
N ILE A 235 14.65 16.48 -20.07
CA ILE A 235 13.31 16.75 -20.60
C ILE A 235 12.62 17.69 -19.64
N PHE A 236 11.92 18.68 -20.16
CA PHE A 236 11.37 19.76 -19.37
C PHE A 236 9.89 19.58 -19.06
N ARG A 237 9.43 20.30 -18.06
CA ARG A 237 8.01 20.43 -17.77
C ARG A 237 7.23 20.82 -19.03
N ASN A 238 6.05 20.23 -19.21
CA ASN A 238 5.15 20.33 -20.37
C ASN A 238 5.62 19.61 -21.65
N ASP A 239 6.83 19.06 -21.69
CA ASP A 239 7.22 18.14 -22.75
C ASP A 239 6.49 16.79 -22.59
N LEU A 240 6.44 16.01 -23.67
CA LEU A 240 5.92 14.64 -23.63
C LEU A 240 6.78 13.75 -22.72
N ALA A 241 6.13 13.07 -21.80
CA ALA A 241 6.81 12.14 -20.91
C ALA A 241 7.35 10.94 -21.72
N PRO A 242 8.63 10.56 -21.55
CA PRO A 242 9.18 9.37 -22.21
C PRO A 242 8.44 8.10 -21.79
N LEU A 243 8.26 7.18 -22.72
CA LEU A 243 7.59 5.91 -22.45
C LEU A 243 8.22 5.15 -21.27
N ASP A 244 9.55 5.06 -21.25
CA ASP A 244 10.31 4.38 -20.20
C ASP A 244 10.10 5.00 -18.79
N TYR A 245 9.82 6.30 -18.73
CA TYR A 245 9.49 6.99 -17.48
C TYR A 245 8.08 6.68 -16.99
N ILE A 246 7.08 6.76 -17.89
CA ILE A 246 5.67 6.62 -17.49
C ILE A 246 5.14 5.19 -17.59
N LYS A 247 5.93 4.24 -18.09
CA LYS A 247 5.54 2.83 -18.26
C LYS A 247 4.88 2.21 -17.02
N PRO A 248 5.38 2.41 -15.78
CA PRO A 248 4.69 1.91 -14.59
C PRO A 248 3.29 2.52 -14.42
N THR A 249 3.14 3.80 -14.70
CA THR A 249 1.85 4.50 -14.64
C THR A 249 0.88 3.99 -15.71
N LEU A 250 1.36 3.79 -16.94
CA LEU A 250 0.55 3.22 -18.03
C LEU A 250 0.05 1.83 -17.70
N LYS A 251 0.92 1.00 -17.10
CA LYS A 251 0.55 -0.34 -16.65
C LYS A 251 -0.61 -0.29 -15.63
N GLN A 252 -0.56 0.64 -14.68
CA GLN A 252 -1.65 0.81 -13.70
C GLN A 252 -2.95 1.30 -14.36
N ILE A 253 -2.86 2.23 -15.30
CA ILE A 253 -4.02 2.70 -16.07
C ILE A 253 -4.68 1.55 -16.83
N LEU A 254 -3.89 0.75 -17.54
CA LEU A 254 -4.38 -0.40 -18.30
C LEU A 254 -4.97 -1.48 -17.40
N LEU A 255 -4.35 -1.78 -16.26
CA LEU A 255 -4.91 -2.69 -15.26
C LEU A 255 -6.26 -2.20 -14.72
N ASN A 256 -6.36 -0.92 -14.41
CA ASN A 256 -7.62 -0.33 -13.96
C ASN A 256 -8.69 -0.39 -15.05
N LYS A 257 -8.31 -0.14 -16.32
CA LYS A 257 -9.23 -0.27 -17.45
C LYS A 257 -9.73 -1.72 -17.60
N LYS A 258 -8.82 -2.71 -17.59
CA LYS A 258 -9.19 -4.14 -17.63
C LYS A 258 -10.13 -4.50 -16.46
N LYS A 259 -9.86 -3.97 -15.26
CA LYS A 259 -10.72 -4.19 -14.09
C LYS A 259 -12.14 -3.66 -14.31
N LEU A 260 -12.28 -2.43 -14.79
CA LEU A 260 -13.59 -1.85 -15.05
C LEU A 260 -14.36 -2.62 -16.14
N GLU A 261 -13.68 -3.03 -17.21
CA GLU A 261 -14.28 -3.85 -18.26
C GLU A 261 -14.71 -5.23 -17.73
N PHE A 262 -13.86 -5.88 -16.93
CA PHE A 262 -14.18 -7.16 -16.30
C PHE A 262 -15.42 -7.04 -15.42
N VAL A 263 -15.48 -6.06 -14.51
CA VAL A 263 -16.62 -5.84 -13.61
C VAL A 263 -17.88 -5.60 -14.42
N SER A 264 -17.84 -4.73 -15.43
CA SER A 264 -19.00 -4.44 -16.28
C SER A 264 -19.52 -5.67 -17.02
N ASN A 265 -18.63 -6.49 -17.56
CA ASN A 265 -19.02 -7.73 -18.25
C ASN A 265 -19.56 -8.76 -17.26
N PHE A 266 -18.91 -8.91 -16.10
CA PHE A 266 -19.35 -9.79 -15.04
C PHE A 266 -20.77 -9.45 -14.55
N GLU A 267 -21.07 -8.16 -14.33
CA GLU A 267 -22.41 -7.70 -13.96
C GLU A 267 -23.46 -8.00 -15.05
N LYS A 268 -23.10 -7.78 -16.32
CA LYS A 268 -23.99 -8.13 -17.45
C LYS A 268 -24.29 -9.63 -17.48
N ASP A 269 -23.26 -10.47 -17.31
CA ASP A 269 -23.42 -11.92 -17.31
C ASP A 269 -24.30 -12.39 -16.13
N LEU A 270 -24.17 -11.77 -14.95
CA LEU A 270 -25.04 -12.05 -13.81
C LEU A 270 -26.51 -11.73 -14.14
N ILE A 271 -26.79 -10.59 -14.75
CA ILE A 271 -28.16 -10.20 -15.15
C ILE A 271 -28.72 -11.13 -16.22
N ILE A 272 -27.94 -11.49 -17.25
CA ILE A 272 -28.34 -12.44 -18.29
C ILE A 272 -28.70 -13.80 -17.67
N ASN A 273 -27.83 -14.30 -16.78
CA ASN A 273 -28.08 -15.57 -16.10
C ASN A 273 -29.34 -15.51 -15.22
N ALA A 274 -29.56 -14.43 -14.49
CA ALA A 274 -30.75 -14.24 -13.65
C ALA A 274 -32.04 -14.22 -14.47
N LEU A 275 -32.01 -13.58 -15.67
CA LEU A 275 -33.15 -13.61 -16.60
C LEU A 275 -33.41 -15.02 -17.15
N GLN A 276 -32.35 -15.74 -17.53
CA GLN A 276 -32.49 -17.13 -18.05
C GLN A 276 -33.03 -18.08 -16.98
N ASN A 277 -32.60 -17.91 -15.73
CA ASN A 277 -33.03 -18.76 -14.62
C ASN A 277 -34.36 -18.31 -13.99
N LYS A 278 -35.01 -17.26 -14.51
CA LYS A 278 -36.22 -16.64 -13.94
C LYS A 278 -36.04 -16.12 -12.50
N GLU A 279 -34.82 -15.72 -12.15
CA GLU A 279 -34.50 -15.04 -10.89
C GLU A 279 -34.78 -13.52 -10.99
N LEU A 280 -34.85 -13.00 -12.23
CA LEU A 280 -35.23 -11.63 -12.57
C LEU A 280 -36.31 -11.67 -13.65
N GLU A 281 -37.42 -10.99 -13.39
CA GLU A 281 -38.52 -10.80 -14.34
C GLU A 281 -38.89 -9.31 -14.35
N PHE A 282 -39.12 -8.77 -15.56
CA PHE A 282 -39.65 -7.42 -15.72
C PHE A 282 -41.14 -7.48 -15.99
N TYR A 283 -41.92 -6.74 -15.21
CA TYR A 283 -43.35 -6.60 -15.44
C TYR A 283 -43.58 -5.20 -16.05
N GLU A 284 -44.11 -5.14 -17.27
CA GLU A 284 -44.56 -3.90 -17.88
C GLU A 284 -45.85 -3.45 -17.21
N ASP A 285 -45.92 -2.22 -16.72
CA ASP A 285 -47.14 -1.60 -16.25
C ASP A 285 -48.08 -1.45 -17.47
N ASN A 286 -49.16 -2.18 -17.50
CA ASN A 286 -50.24 -2.03 -18.48
C ASN A 286 -51.10 -0.80 -18.18
#